data_881aa50fec705fa82c3ee208efda3bf0
#
_entry.id   881aa50fec705fa82c3ee208efda3bf0
#
_cell.length_a   1.000
_cell.length_b   1.000
_cell.length_c   1.000
_cell.angle_alpha   90.00
_cell.angle_beta   90.00
_cell.angle_gamma   90.00
#
_symmetry.space_group_name_H-M   'P 1'
#
loop_
_entity.id
_entity.type
_entity.pdbx_description
1 polymer ?
#
loop_
_entity_poly.entity_id
_entity_poly.type
_entity_poly.pdbx_seq_one_letter_code
_entity_poly.pdbx_strand_id
1 'polypeptide(L)' 'ESGDAVALDASIQHPDLGDIVCVFGTGAYCHSMSSNYNGQPRPGIVFVKDGVARLVTRRETYDDLMACDID' A
#
# COMPACT_ATOMS: atom_id res chain seq x y z
N GLU A 1 -3.56 17.94 -2.05
CA GLU A 1 -4.78 17.15 -1.89
C GLU A 1 -4.71 16.27 -0.65
N SER A 2 -5.75 16.30 0.15
CA SER A 2 -5.72 15.62 1.44
C SER A 2 -5.71 14.08 1.32
N GLY A 3 -6.16 13.56 0.20
CA GLY A 3 -6.17 12.11 -0.01
C GLY A 3 -4.79 11.49 -0.10
N ASP A 4 -3.79 12.30 -0.38
CA ASP A 4 -2.41 11.83 -0.47
C ASP A 4 -1.69 11.82 0.86
N ALA A 5 -2.25 12.46 1.87
CA ALA A 5 -1.58 12.58 3.16
C ALA A 5 -2.08 11.52 4.13
N VAL A 6 -1.15 10.75 4.68
CA VAL A 6 -1.46 9.77 5.71
C VAL A 6 -1.41 10.41 7.08
N ALA A 7 -0.45 11.31 7.30
CA ALA A 7 -0.30 12.00 8.57
C ALA A 7 0.37 13.35 8.31
N LEU A 8 -0.08 14.36 9.05
CA LEU A 8 0.51 15.70 9.03
C LEU A 8 1.13 15.94 10.41
N ASP A 9 2.32 16.48 10.42
CA ASP A 9 3.04 16.82 11.67
C ASP A 9 3.20 15.63 12.61
N ALA A 10 3.38 14.43 12.04
CA ALA A 10 3.58 13.24 12.85
C ALA A 10 4.94 13.27 13.51
N SER A 11 4.99 12.87 14.78
CA SER A 11 6.25 12.69 15.50
C SER A 11 6.77 11.30 15.27
N ILE A 12 7.96 11.21 14.65
CA ILE A 12 8.61 9.94 14.38
C ILE A 12 10.00 9.99 14.98
N GLN A 13 10.44 8.87 15.57
CA GLN A 13 11.72 8.83 16.25
C GLN A 13 12.84 8.67 15.23
N HIS A 14 13.60 9.74 14.99
CA HIS A 14 14.84 9.76 14.19
C HIS A 14 14.79 8.96 12.90
N PRO A 15 13.86 9.25 11.97
CA PRO A 15 13.76 8.48 10.73
C PRO A 15 14.93 8.79 9.80
N ASP A 16 15.40 7.74 9.12
CA ASP A 16 16.42 7.85 8.07
C ASP A 16 15.85 7.35 6.76
N LEU A 17 16.49 7.72 5.65
CA LEU A 17 16.11 7.18 4.35
C LEU A 17 16.26 5.67 4.36
N GLY A 18 15.22 4.98 3.86
CA GLY A 18 15.20 3.53 3.83
C GLY A 18 14.53 2.90 5.04
N ASP A 19 14.20 3.67 6.06
CA ASP A 19 13.50 3.16 7.21
C ASP A 19 12.08 2.75 6.84
N ILE A 20 11.57 1.77 7.59
CA ILE A 20 10.21 1.29 7.42
C ILE A 20 9.31 2.00 8.42
N VAL A 21 8.20 2.53 7.92
CA VAL A 21 7.22 3.24 8.75
C VAL A 21 5.97 2.38 8.86
N CYS A 22 5.39 2.33 10.06
CA CYS A 22 4.20 1.55 10.31
C CYS A 22 3.05 2.49 10.71
N VAL A 23 1.90 2.32 10.06
CA VAL A 23 0.68 3.04 10.39
C VAL A 23 -0.35 2.02 10.84
N PHE A 24 -0.80 2.14 12.10
CA PHE A 24 -1.75 1.19 12.66
C PHE A 24 -3.17 1.50 12.22
N GLY A 25 -4.00 0.46 12.21
CA GLY A 25 -5.44 0.63 12.03
C GLY A 25 -5.86 0.97 10.60
N THR A 26 -5.05 0.65 9.60
CA THR A 26 -5.33 1.02 8.22
C THR A 26 -6.02 -0.07 7.41
N GLY A 27 -6.09 -1.30 7.94
CA GLY A 27 -6.56 -2.44 7.15
C GLY A 27 -8.02 -2.39 6.78
N ALA A 28 -8.83 -1.65 7.53
CA ALA A 28 -10.27 -1.63 7.29
C ALA A 28 -10.67 -0.90 6.02
N TYR A 29 -9.94 0.13 5.63
CA TYR A 29 -10.34 0.98 4.50
C TYR A 29 -9.25 1.21 3.49
N CYS A 30 -7.98 1.23 3.89
CA CYS A 30 -6.92 1.74 3.03
C CYS A 30 -6.75 0.92 1.76
N HIS A 31 -6.80 -0.42 1.84
CA HIS A 31 -6.64 -1.22 0.63
C HIS A 31 -7.85 -1.08 -0.30
N SER A 32 -9.06 -1.08 0.25
CA SER A 32 -10.25 -0.93 -0.60
C SER A 32 -10.35 0.46 -1.22
N MET A 33 -9.71 1.47 -0.62
CA MET A 33 -9.63 2.80 -1.19
C MET A 33 -8.42 2.98 -2.11
N SER A 34 -7.55 1.97 -2.22
CA SER A 34 -6.41 2.07 -3.11
C SER A 34 -6.87 2.12 -4.55
N SER A 35 -6.07 2.76 -5.40
CA SER A 35 -6.43 2.95 -6.79
C SER A 35 -5.19 2.92 -7.66
N ASN A 36 -5.43 2.96 -8.97
CA ASN A 36 -4.34 3.03 -9.93
C ASN A 36 -4.05 4.47 -10.36
N TYR A 37 -4.35 5.43 -9.51
CA TYR A 37 -4.10 6.84 -9.79
C TYR A 37 -2.65 7.05 -10.19
N ASN A 38 -2.42 7.81 -11.22
CA ASN A 38 -1.10 8.03 -11.81
C ASN A 38 -0.44 6.76 -12.33
N GLY A 39 -1.23 5.75 -12.72
CA GLY A 39 -0.70 4.52 -13.27
C GLY A 39 0.05 3.65 -12.28
N GLN A 40 -0.22 3.81 -11.00
CA GLN A 40 0.47 3.02 -9.98
C GLN A 40 -0.21 1.67 -9.76
N PRO A 41 0.55 0.58 -9.68
CA PRO A 41 -0.03 -0.71 -9.30
C PRO A 41 -0.50 -0.68 -7.85
N ARG A 42 -1.59 -1.39 -7.57
CA ARG A 42 -2.03 -1.54 -6.19
C ARG A 42 -1.08 -2.45 -5.42
N PRO A 43 -0.88 -2.18 -4.11
CA PRO A 43 0.01 -3.03 -3.30
C PRO A 43 -0.61 -4.38 -3.03
N GLY A 44 0.24 -5.33 -2.62
CA GLY A 44 -0.22 -6.62 -2.14
C GLY A 44 -0.67 -6.57 -0.69
N ILE A 45 -1.22 -7.68 -0.24
CA ILE A 45 -1.59 -7.87 1.16
C ILE A 45 -0.88 -9.10 1.69
N VAL A 46 -0.22 -8.94 2.83
CA VAL A 46 0.48 -10.03 3.51
C VAL A 46 -0.10 -10.14 4.93
N PHE A 47 -0.50 -11.34 5.30
CA PHE A 47 -0.88 -11.64 6.68
C PHE A 47 0.32 -12.20 7.41
N VAL A 48 0.59 -11.68 8.61
CA VAL A 48 1.70 -12.14 9.44
C VAL A 48 1.14 -12.65 10.76
N LYS A 49 1.52 -13.88 11.11
CA LYS A 49 1.12 -14.48 12.39
C LYS A 49 2.22 -15.40 12.87
N ASP A 50 2.59 -15.28 14.13
CA ASP A 50 3.58 -16.16 14.77
C ASP A 50 4.91 -16.20 14.00
N GLY A 51 5.32 -15.05 13.45
CA GLY A 51 6.58 -14.96 12.72
C GLY A 51 6.52 -15.48 11.30
N VAL A 52 5.34 -15.87 10.82
CA VAL A 52 5.17 -16.40 9.46
C VAL A 52 4.36 -15.41 8.63
N ALA A 53 4.87 -15.08 7.45
CA ALA A 53 4.20 -14.18 6.51
C ALA A 53 3.54 -15.02 5.40
N ARG A 54 2.31 -14.66 5.06
CA ARG A 54 1.58 -15.32 3.99
C ARG A 54 1.00 -14.28 3.04
N LEU A 55 1.33 -14.41 1.76
CA LEU A 55 0.80 -13.53 0.74
C LEU A 55 -0.67 -13.88 0.49
N VAL A 56 -1.55 -12.94 0.73
CA VAL A 56 -3.00 -13.13 0.56
C VAL A 56 -3.47 -12.53 -0.74
N THR A 57 -2.96 -11.34 -1.07
CA THR A 57 -3.27 -10.66 -2.32
C THR A 57 -1.95 -10.25 -2.95
N ARG A 58 -1.70 -10.68 -4.18
CA ARG A 58 -0.45 -10.30 -4.82
C ARG A 58 -0.48 -8.84 -5.25
N ARG A 59 0.70 -8.24 -5.35
CA ARG A 59 0.84 -6.89 -5.88
C ARG A 59 0.42 -6.89 -7.36
N GLU A 60 -0.24 -5.84 -7.80
CA GLU A 60 -0.52 -5.67 -9.22
C GLU A 60 0.76 -5.43 -10.00
N THR A 61 0.76 -5.86 -11.24
CA THR A 61 1.82 -5.56 -12.19
C THR A 61 1.32 -4.54 -13.20
N TYR A 62 2.22 -4.00 -14.02
CA TYR A 62 1.79 -3.09 -15.08
C TYR A 62 0.90 -3.80 -16.10
N ASP A 63 1.08 -5.11 -16.31
CA ASP A 63 0.18 -5.88 -17.16
C ASP A 63 -1.25 -5.89 -16.60
N ASP A 64 -1.39 -5.94 -15.27
CA ASP A 64 -2.72 -5.85 -14.65
C ASP A 64 -3.39 -4.53 -14.95
N LEU A 65 -2.63 -3.43 -14.98
CA LEU A 65 -3.17 -2.12 -15.29
C LEU A 65 -3.73 -2.04 -16.71
N MET A 66 -3.16 -2.83 -17.62
CA MET A 66 -3.56 -2.83 -19.02
C MET A 66 -4.52 -3.98 -19.36
N ALA A 67 -5.00 -4.71 -18.35
CA ALA A 67 -5.77 -5.93 -18.58
C ALA A 67 -7.07 -5.69 -19.33
N CYS A 68 -7.64 -4.49 -19.19
CA CYS A 68 -8.90 -4.16 -19.86
C CYS A 68 -8.70 -3.48 -21.22
N ASP A 69 -7.48 -3.20 -21.59
CA ASP A 69 -7.18 -2.60 -22.88
C ASP A 69 -7.35 -3.64 -23.98
N ILE A 70 -8.03 -3.28 -25.02
CA ILE A 70 -8.32 -4.23 -26.11
C ILE A 70 -7.56 -3.88 -27.37
N ASP A 71 -6.70 -2.88 -27.25
CA ASP A 71 -5.90 -2.45 -28.40
C ASP A 71 -4.58 -1.85 -27.90
#